data_cfe15d6b35dfa59a46a9e2e01bfe2470
#
_entry.id   cfe15d6b35dfa59a46a9e2e01bfe2470
#
_cell.length_a   1.000
_cell.length_b   1.000
_cell.length_c   1.000
_cell.angle_alpha   90.00
_cell.angle_beta   90.00
_cell.angle_gamma   90.00
#
_symmetry.space_group_name_H-M   'P 1'
#
loop_
_entity.id
_entity.type
_entity.pdbx_description
1 polymer ?
#
loop_
_entity_poly.entity_id
_entity_poly.type
_entity_poly.pdbx_seq_one_letter_code
_entity_poly.pdbx_strand_id
1 'polypeptide(L)'
;MEEREFSFEKLEVYQHARLLVRDVYRMQLRFPKYELYALGDQIRRSASSVTSNIAEGSGRNSNKEKSHFIEISYGSLMEVFSQLQIAQGLGYLTQNEIDDMRPRFVQVAKMLSGLKKHFDDCPKSITHN
;
A
#
# COMPACT_ATOMS: atom_id res chain seq x y z
N MET A 1 14.88 -13.12 26.44
CA MET A 1 14.21 -13.81 25.35
C MET A 1 14.10 -12.93 24.13
N GLU A 2 14.45 -13.46 22.99
CA GLU A 2 14.39 -12.70 21.77
C GLU A 2 12.99 -12.58 21.25
N GLU A 3 12.65 -11.41 20.82
CA GLU A 3 11.41 -11.23 20.10
C GLU A 3 11.57 -11.70 18.67
N ARG A 4 10.54 -12.28 18.14
CA ARG A 4 10.55 -12.73 16.77
C ARG A 4 9.74 -11.80 15.92
N GLU A 5 10.33 -11.35 14.83
CA GLU A 5 9.64 -10.54 13.85
C GLU A 5 9.33 -11.38 12.63
N PHE A 6 8.18 -11.14 12.04
CA PHE A 6 7.86 -11.71 10.74
C PHE A 6 8.65 -10.97 9.67
N SER A 7 8.92 -11.65 8.56
CA SER A 7 9.77 -11.08 7.52
C SER A 7 9.24 -9.76 6.97
N PHE A 8 7.92 -9.62 6.82
CA PHE A 8 7.36 -8.39 6.26
C PHE A 8 7.60 -7.19 7.16
N GLU A 9 7.71 -7.39 8.47
CA GLU A 9 7.89 -6.28 9.40
C GLU A 9 9.22 -5.57 9.18
N LYS A 10 10.21 -6.26 8.61
CA LYS A 10 11.53 -5.69 8.35
C LYS A 10 11.59 -4.96 7.02
N LEU A 11 10.60 -5.12 6.16
CA LEU A 11 10.60 -4.48 4.86
C LEU A 11 10.37 -2.99 5.01
N GLU A 12 11.28 -2.21 4.45
CA GLU A 12 11.16 -0.76 4.50
C GLU A 12 9.86 -0.27 3.88
N VAL A 13 9.46 -0.90 2.76
CA VAL A 13 8.22 -0.50 2.09
C VAL A 13 7.01 -0.75 3.00
N TYR A 14 7.02 -1.83 3.78
CA TYR A 14 5.92 -2.08 4.71
C TYR A 14 5.83 -0.99 5.77
N GLN A 15 6.99 -0.58 6.30
CA GLN A 15 7.02 0.45 7.34
C GLN A 15 6.48 1.77 6.81
N HIS A 16 6.88 2.16 5.60
CA HIS A 16 6.37 3.39 4.98
C HIS A 16 4.88 3.27 4.64
N ALA A 17 4.48 2.14 4.10
CA ALA A 17 3.08 1.93 3.70
C ALA A 17 2.17 1.94 4.93
N ARG A 18 2.60 1.33 6.03
CA ARG A 18 1.81 1.27 7.26
C ARG A 18 1.50 2.67 7.79
N LEU A 19 2.50 3.54 7.78
CA LEU A 19 2.30 4.92 8.25
C LEU A 19 1.40 5.69 7.29
N LEU A 20 1.57 5.46 5.98
CA LEU A 20 0.73 6.10 4.98
C LEU A 20 -0.73 5.68 5.16
N VAL A 21 -0.98 4.39 5.36
CA VAL A 21 -2.34 3.86 5.56
C VAL A 21 -2.95 4.46 6.82
N ARG A 22 -2.17 4.57 7.90
CA ARG A 22 -2.63 5.21 9.13
C ARG A 22 -3.14 6.62 8.85
N ASP A 23 -2.35 7.39 8.10
CA ASP A 23 -2.70 8.78 7.84
C ASP A 23 -3.89 8.91 6.88
N VAL A 24 -4.01 7.99 5.93
CA VAL A 24 -5.19 7.94 5.05
C VAL A 24 -6.45 7.66 5.88
N TYR A 25 -6.38 6.75 6.84
CA TYR A 25 -7.51 6.49 7.73
C TYR A 25 -7.92 7.75 8.48
N ARG A 26 -6.93 8.51 8.98
CA ARG A 26 -7.21 9.74 9.71
C ARG A 26 -7.86 10.80 8.82
N MET A 27 -7.41 10.89 7.57
CA MET A 27 -7.98 11.84 6.63
C MET A 27 -9.46 11.52 6.36
N GLN A 28 -9.80 10.25 6.16
CA GLN A 28 -11.18 9.89 5.81
C GLN A 28 -12.13 10.06 6.99
N LEU A 29 -11.64 10.08 8.23
CA LEU A 29 -12.50 10.33 9.38
C LEU A 29 -13.15 11.72 9.32
N ARG A 30 -12.59 12.66 8.55
CA ARG A 30 -13.13 14.01 8.42
C ARG A 30 -14.19 14.12 7.34
N PHE A 31 -14.43 13.05 6.57
CA PHE A 31 -15.45 13.07 5.53
C PHE A 31 -16.83 13.14 6.17
N PRO A 32 -17.84 13.64 5.44
CA PRO A 32 -19.22 13.63 5.94
C PRO A 32 -19.65 12.22 6.31
N LYS A 33 -20.50 12.11 7.32
CA LYS A 33 -20.94 10.81 7.83
C LYS A 33 -21.64 9.95 6.78
N TYR A 34 -22.29 10.57 5.79
CA TYR A 34 -22.96 9.80 4.75
C TYR A 34 -21.97 9.09 3.82
N GLU A 35 -20.67 9.41 3.91
CA GLU A 35 -19.64 8.70 3.14
C GLU A 35 -19.05 7.52 3.91
N LEU A 36 -19.47 7.29 5.14
CA LEU A 36 -18.89 6.23 5.98
C LEU A 36 -18.96 4.87 5.29
N TYR A 37 -20.10 4.56 4.66
CA TYR A 37 -20.30 3.28 3.98
C TYR A 37 -20.18 3.40 2.47
N ALA A 38 -19.66 4.50 1.96
CA ALA A 38 -19.45 4.73 0.54
C ALA A 38 -17.98 5.01 0.28
N LEU A 39 -17.61 6.26 -0.01
CA LEU A 39 -16.22 6.61 -0.35
C LEU A 39 -15.26 6.29 0.81
N GLY A 40 -15.68 6.57 2.05
CA GLY A 40 -14.85 6.27 3.22
C GLY A 40 -14.53 4.78 3.31
N ASP A 41 -15.54 3.94 3.11
CA ASP A 41 -15.34 2.48 3.14
C ASP A 41 -14.41 2.03 2.03
N GLN A 42 -14.58 2.55 0.81
CA GLN A 42 -13.73 2.20 -0.32
C GLN A 42 -12.27 2.56 -0.05
N ILE A 43 -12.03 3.74 0.51
CA ILE A 43 -10.68 4.19 0.83
C ILE A 43 -10.06 3.29 1.89
N ARG A 44 -10.81 2.97 2.94
CA ARG A 44 -10.28 2.09 4.00
C ARG A 44 -9.92 0.72 3.45
N ARG A 45 -10.76 0.16 2.58
CA ARG A 45 -10.51 -1.16 1.98
C ARG A 45 -9.27 -1.14 1.09
N SER A 46 -9.18 -0.15 0.20
CA SER A 46 -8.02 -0.10 -0.69
C SER A 46 -6.74 0.23 0.07
N ALA A 47 -6.82 1.09 1.09
CA ALA A 47 -5.65 1.41 1.89
C ALA A 47 -5.12 0.18 2.64
N SER A 48 -6.01 -0.56 3.33
CA SER A 48 -5.57 -1.75 4.06
C SER A 48 -5.07 -2.83 3.10
N SER A 49 -5.58 -2.86 1.87
CA SER A 49 -5.10 -3.80 0.86
C SER A 49 -3.64 -3.56 0.49
N VAL A 50 -3.15 -2.31 0.56
CA VAL A 50 -1.74 -2.02 0.28
C VAL A 50 -0.85 -2.81 1.24
N THR A 51 -1.07 -2.66 2.53
CA THR A 51 -0.21 -3.30 3.54
C THR A 51 -0.46 -4.80 3.65
N SER A 52 -1.70 -5.24 3.55
CA SER A 52 -1.98 -6.67 3.69
C SER A 52 -1.38 -7.46 2.53
N ASN A 53 -1.31 -6.91 1.33
CA ASN A 53 -0.70 -7.62 0.21
C ASN A 53 0.82 -7.62 0.27
N ILE A 54 1.44 -6.60 0.86
CA ILE A 54 2.87 -6.65 1.13
C ILE A 54 3.17 -7.80 2.09
N ALA A 55 2.42 -7.88 3.18
CA ALA A 55 2.61 -8.92 4.18
C ALA A 55 2.34 -10.30 3.59
N GLU A 56 1.24 -10.44 2.86
CA GLU A 56 0.86 -11.70 2.24
C GLU A 56 1.95 -12.19 1.29
N GLY A 57 2.45 -11.29 0.45
CA GLY A 57 3.48 -11.64 -0.52
C GLY A 57 4.77 -12.11 0.14
N SER A 58 5.15 -11.47 1.25
CA SER A 58 6.39 -11.85 1.92
C SER A 58 6.33 -13.26 2.49
N GLY A 59 5.13 -13.79 2.71
CA GLY A 59 4.95 -15.14 3.21
C GLY A 59 4.85 -16.22 2.14
N ARG A 60 4.91 -15.84 0.87
CA ARG A 60 4.81 -16.82 -0.22
C ARG A 60 6.15 -17.49 -0.46
N ASN A 61 6.09 -18.68 -1.08
CA ASN A 61 7.30 -19.48 -1.29
C ASN A 61 8.03 -19.15 -2.58
N SER A 62 7.31 -18.77 -3.63
CA SER A 62 7.94 -18.52 -4.92
C SER A 62 8.04 -17.03 -5.20
N ASN A 63 9.06 -16.64 -5.96
CA ASN A 63 9.21 -15.25 -6.37
C ASN A 63 8.08 -14.80 -7.29
N LYS A 64 7.53 -15.72 -8.07
CA LYS A 64 6.39 -15.40 -8.92
C LYS A 64 5.18 -14.99 -8.08
N GLU A 65 4.92 -15.72 -7.00
CA GLU A 65 3.80 -15.39 -6.10
C GLU A 65 4.08 -14.10 -5.34
N LYS A 66 5.31 -13.92 -4.88
CA LYS A 66 5.69 -12.69 -4.18
C LYS A 66 5.46 -11.48 -5.07
N SER A 67 5.92 -11.56 -6.32
CA SER A 67 5.75 -10.50 -7.31
C SER A 67 4.27 -10.19 -7.54
N HIS A 68 3.44 -11.23 -7.61
CA HIS A 68 2.01 -11.07 -7.84
C HIS A 68 1.35 -10.25 -6.72
N PHE A 69 1.66 -10.55 -5.46
CA PHE A 69 1.08 -9.82 -4.34
C PHE A 69 1.57 -8.39 -4.27
N ILE A 70 2.82 -8.14 -4.65
CA ILE A 70 3.34 -6.78 -4.70
C ILE A 70 2.63 -5.99 -5.80
N GLU A 71 2.31 -6.63 -6.92
CA GLU A 71 1.55 -6.00 -7.99
C GLU A 71 0.16 -5.59 -7.51
N ILE A 72 -0.51 -6.45 -6.74
CA ILE A 72 -1.82 -6.13 -6.18
C ILE A 72 -1.71 -4.93 -5.24
N SER A 73 -0.67 -4.93 -4.40
CA SER A 73 -0.44 -3.82 -3.47
C SER A 73 -0.25 -2.50 -4.24
N TYR A 74 0.50 -2.53 -5.33
CA TYR A 74 0.71 -1.35 -6.16
C TYR A 74 -0.62 -0.83 -6.72
N GLY A 75 -1.44 -1.73 -7.26
CA GLY A 75 -2.76 -1.34 -7.77
C GLY A 75 -3.64 -0.73 -6.69
N SER A 76 -3.60 -1.30 -5.49
CA SER A 76 -4.36 -0.77 -4.35
C SER A 76 -3.87 0.63 -3.97
N LEU A 77 -2.56 0.86 -4.03
CA LEU A 77 -1.98 2.18 -3.75
C LEU A 77 -2.49 3.22 -4.74
N MET A 78 -2.53 2.86 -6.03
CA MET A 78 -3.07 3.73 -7.06
C MET A 78 -4.54 4.04 -6.82
N GLU A 79 -5.29 3.02 -6.42
CA GLU A 79 -6.70 3.17 -6.13
C GLU A 79 -6.93 4.15 -4.98
N VAL A 80 -6.15 4.03 -3.90
CA VAL A 80 -6.26 4.96 -2.77
C VAL A 80 -6.03 6.39 -3.23
N PHE A 81 -4.97 6.62 -3.98
CA PHE A 81 -4.64 7.98 -4.39
C PHE A 81 -5.72 8.56 -5.30
N SER A 82 -6.25 7.75 -6.19
CA SER A 82 -7.37 8.16 -7.05
C SER A 82 -8.59 8.54 -6.21
N GLN A 83 -8.90 7.76 -5.19
CA GLN A 83 -10.05 8.03 -4.33
C GLN A 83 -9.84 9.28 -3.49
N LEU A 84 -8.61 9.55 -3.06
CA LEU A 84 -8.30 10.80 -2.35
C LEU A 84 -8.49 12.02 -3.28
N GLN A 85 -8.14 11.87 -4.56
CA GLN A 85 -8.38 12.96 -5.52
C GLN A 85 -9.87 13.21 -5.73
N ILE A 86 -10.68 12.14 -5.73
CA ILE A 86 -12.14 12.29 -5.79
C ILE A 86 -12.64 13.04 -4.55
N ALA A 87 -12.13 12.67 -3.38
CA ALA A 87 -12.50 13.34 -2.13
C ALA A 87 -12.15 14.84 -2.18
N GLN A 88 -11.01 15.17 -2.76
CA GLN A 88 -10.59 16.55 -2.92
C GLN A 88 -11.56 17.29 -3.87
N GLY A 89 -11.94 16.64 -4.97
CA GLY A 89 -12.90 17.23 -5.90
C GLY A 89 -14.27 17.47 -5.28
N LEU A 90 -14.63 16.67 -4.28
CA LEU A 90 -15.90 16.83 -3.56
C LEU A 90 -15.79 17.82 -2.39
N GLY A 91 -14.61 18.37 -2.16
CA GLY A 91 -14.39 19.35 -1.10
C GLY A 91 -14.13 18.76 0.27
N TYR A 92 -13.92 17.45 0.38
CA TYR A 92 -13.63 16.81 1.68
C TYR A 92 -12.17 16.98 2.10
N LEU A 93 -11.29 17.17 1.13
CA LEU A 93 -9.85 17.37 1.34
C LEU A 93 -9.43 18.58 0.54
N THR A 94 -8.34 19.22 0.96
CA THR A 94 -7.81 20.37 0.22
C THR A 94 -6.77 19.92 -0.78
N GLN A 95 -6.51 20.75 -1.78
CA GLN A 95 -5.44 20.50 -2.74
C GLN A 95 -4.08 20.40 -2.03
N ASN A 96 -3.87 21.25 -1.00
CA ASN A 96 -2.61 21.20 -0.26
C ASN A 96 -2.42 19.84 0.42
N GLU A 97 -3.50 19.27 0.96
CA GLU A 97 -3.40 17.95 1.58
C GLU A 97 -3.02 16.88 0.56
N ILE A 98 -3.57 16.96 -0.64
CA ILE A 98 -3.21 16.03 -1.72
C ILE A 98 -1.74 16.22 -2.10
N ASP A 99 -1.31 17.48 -2.24
CA ASP A 99 0.07 17.78 -2.62
C ASP A 99 1.06 17.29 -1.57
N ASP A 100 0.70 17.38 -0.29
CA ASP A 100 1.55 16.91 0.81
C ASP A 100 1.66 15.38 0.83
N MET A 101 0.60 14.70 0.44
CA MET A 101 0.60 13.23 0.44
C MET A 101 1.28 12.63 -0.78
N ARG A 102 1.28 13.35 -1.90
CA ARG A 102 1.80 12.82 -3.17
C ARG A 102 3.22 12.25 -3.06
N PRO A 103 4.20 12.95 -2.46
CA PRO A 103 5.55 12.39 -2.38
C PRO A 103 5.61 11.07 -1.64
N ARG A 104 4.77 10.89 -0.64
CA ARG A 104 4.73 9.64 0.13
C ARG A 104 4.18 8.50 -0.71
N PHE A 105 3.14 8.78 -1.51
CA PHE A 105 2.60 7.77 -2.44
C PHE A 105 3.65 7.41 -3.50
N VAL A 106 4.35 8.42 -4.02
CA VAL A 106 5.41 8.19 -5.02
C VAL A 106 6.49 7.31 -4.42
N GLN A 107 6.90 7.58 -3.18
CA GLN A 107 7.94 6.81 -2.53
C GLN A 107 7.54 5.34 -2.36
N VAL A 108 6.34 5.09 -1.86
CA VAL A 108 5.86 3.71 -1.69
C VAL A 108 5.72 3.03 -3.05
N ALA A 109 5.21 3.74 -4.06
CA ALA A 109 5.08 3.20 -5.40
C ALA A 109 6.44 2.77 -5.98
N LYS A 110 7.47 3.61 -5.80
CA LYS A 110 8.81 3.28 -6.28
C LYS A 110 9.38 2.07 -5.55
N MET A 111 9.15 1.99 -4.24
CA MET A 111 9.63 0.86 -3.44
C MET A 111 8.93 -0.43 -3.88
N LEU A 112 7.62 -0.38 -4.12
CA LEU A 112 6.88 -1.56 -4.59
C LEU A 112 7.37 -1.99 -5.96
N SER A 113 7.57 -1.04 -6.87
CA SER A 113 8.07 -1.35 -8.21
C SER A 113 9.45 -1.98 -8.16
N GLY A 114 10.34 -1.46 -7.31
CA GLY A 114 11.67 -2.01 -7.14
C GLY A 114 11.64 -3.41 -6.55
N LEU A 115 10.77 -3.64 -5.59
CA LEU A 115 10.63 -4.96 -4.97
C LEU A 115 10.07 -5.97 -5.97
N LYS A 116 9.07 -5.57 -6.75
CA LYS A 116 8.52 -6.43 -7.79
C LYS A 116 9.59 -6.80 -8.81
N LYS A 117 10.35 -5.80 -9.26
CA LYS A 117 11.43 -6.07 -10.21
C LYS A 117 12.46 -7.03 -9.64
N HIS A 118 12.79 -6.86 -8.37
CA HIS A 118 13.71 -7.78 -7.70
C HIS A 118 13.21 -9.22 -7.78
N PHE A 119 11.94 -9.47 -7.47
CA PHE A 119 11.39 -10.82 -7.54
C PHE A 119 11.31 -11.34 -8.97
N ASP A 120 10.94 -10.48 -9.91
CA ASP A 120 10.81 -10.87 -11.32
C ASP A 120 12.15 -11.25 -11.94
N ASP A 121 13.21 -10.54 -11.56
CA ASP A 121 14.54 -10.74 -12.14
C ASP A 121 15.38 -11.77 -11.38
N CYS A 122 14.93 -12.21 -10.22
CA CYS A 122 15.69 -13.15 -9.39
C CYS A 122 15.69 -14.51 -10.07
N PRO A 123 16.86 -15.15 -10.25
CA PRO A 123 16.91 -16.47 -10.86
C PRO A 123 16.13 -17.46 -10.01
N LYS A 124 15.48 -18.35 -10.68
CA LYS A 124 14.74 -19.31 -9.96
C LYS A 124 15.63 -20.14 -9.26
N SER A 125 15.78 -20.13 -8.72
CA SER A 125 16.50 -20.78 -8.31
C SER A 125 16.63 -21.90 -8.65
N ILE A 126 16.94 -21.63 -9.08
CA ILE A 126 16.97 -22.15 -9.51
C ILE A 126 16.94 -23.19 -9.26
N THR A 127 16.84 -23.12 -8.93
CA THR A 127 16.72 -23.71 -8.63
C THR A 127 16.63 -24.69 -8.26
N HIS A 128 16.71 -24.78 -8.01
CA HIS A 128 16.54 -25.40 -7.63
C HIS A 128 16.34 -26.31 -7.67
N ASN A 129 16.64 -26.42 -7.82
CA ASN A 129 16.32 -27.00 -8.00
C ASN A 129 16.02 -27.52 -7.88
#